data_dafe450dd1c6bed555de6df3bf85ee70
#
_entry.id   dafe450dd1c6bed555de6df3bf85ee70
#
_cell.length_a   1.000
_cell.length_b   1.000
_cell.length_c   1.000
_cell.angle_alpha   90.00
_cell.angle_beta   90.00
_cell.angle_gamma   90.00
#
_symmetry.space_group_name_H-M   'P 1'
#
loop_
_entity.id
_entity.type
_entity.pdbx_description
1 polymer ?
#
loop_
_entity_poly.entity_id
_entity_poly.type
_entity_poly.pdbx_seq_one_letter_code
_entity_poly.pdbx_strand_id
1 'polypeptide(L)'
;MSGPPTARVVVADDDVLLREGLASLLERSGFEVVAQAGDGMAAIRACREQEPDLLLIDIRMPPAHTTEGLEAAYAVREEYPRMGIVVLSAYAEVEHAMELLASGHRSGYLLKSRVTDVDDFLETLERIVKGGSVVDPGLVQQLVAARRVVDPLDELTRREREVLALMAEGRSNAGIARRLWVTEGTVAKHVHGILAKLRLPEADDDHRRVLAVLTFLRGQSVIE
;
A
#
# COMPACT_ATOMS: atom_id res chain seq x y z
N MET A 1 18.89 -37.68 -14.73
CA MET A 1 19.17 -36.32 -14.20
C MET A 1 17.80 -35.71 -13.92
N SER A 2 17.39 -35.69 -12.65
CA SER A 2 16.13 -35.04 -12.27
C SER A 2 16.28 -33.54 -12.52
N GLY A 3 15.43 -32.96 -13.36
CA GLY A 3 15.35 -31.50 -13.51
C GLY A 3 15.07 -30.86 -12.13
N PRO A 4 15.25 -29.54 -12.01
CA PRO A 4 14.87 -28.85 -10.78
C PRO A 4 13.40 -29.15 -10.48
N PRO A 5 13.03 -29.31 -9.19
CA PRO A 5 11.64 -29.58 -8.85
C PRO A 5 10.74 -28.50 -9.42
N THR A 6 9.70 -28.92 -10.10
CA THR A 6 8.67 -28.04 -10.67
C THR A 6 7.97 -27.31 -9.52
N ALA A 7 7.96 -25.98 -9.53
CA ALA A 7 7.29 -25.23 -8.47
C ALA A 7 5.78 -25.40 -8.55
N ARG A 8 5.16 -25.72 -7.42
CA ARG A 8 3.71 -25.95 -7.27
C ARG A 8 3.00 -24.64 -6.95
N VAL A 9 1.97 -24.32 -7.70
CA VAL A 9 1.30 -23.02 -7.65
C VAL A 9 -0.21 -23.16 -7.41
N VAL A 10 -0.75 -22.35 -6.51
CA VAL A 10 -2.19 -22.08 -6.41
C VAL A 10 -2.48 -20.76 -7.09
N VAL A 11 -3.47 -20.73 -7.98
CA VAL A 11 -3.93 -19.52 -8.69
C VAL A 11 -5.31 -19.14 -8.17
N ALA A 12 -5.45 -17.92 -7.67
CA ALA A 12 -6.70 -17.40 -7.12
C ALA A 12 -7.08 -16.07 -7.78
N ASP A 13 -8.19 -16.06 -8.49
CA ASP A 13 -8.76 -14.88 -9.15
C ASP A 13 -10.24 -15.13 -9.36
N ASP A 14 -11.12 -14.16 -9.17
CA ASP A 14 -12.56 -14.31 -9.40
C ASP A 14 -12.93 -14.27 -10.89
N ASP A 15 -12.09 -13.61 -11.72
CA ASP A 15 -12.21 -13.67 -13.17
C ASP A 15 -11.79 -15.07 -13.68
N VAL A 16 -12.79 -15.86 -14.07
CA VAL A 16 -12.58 -17.22 -14.56
C VAL A 16 -11.66 -17.27 -15.78
N LEU A 17 -11.81 -16.32 -16.70
CA LEU A 17 -11.01 -16.30 -17.94
C LEU A 17 -9.54 -15.99 -17.64
N LEU A 18 -9.29 -15.02 -16.78
CA LEU A 18 -7.92 -14.66 -16.35
C LEU A 18 -7.29 -15.81 -15.58
N ARG A 19 -8.01 -16.42 -14.63
CA ARG A 19 -7.55 -17.55 -13.83
C ARG A 19 -7.14 -18.75 -14.68
N GLU A 20 -8.01 -19.16 -15.63
CA GLU A 20 -7.71 -20.24 -16.58
C GLU A 20 -6.54 -19.89 -17.50
N GLY A 21 -6.48 -18.63 -17.96
CA GLY A 21 -5.38 -18.14 -18.79
C GLY A 21 -4.03 -18.19 -18.07
N LEU A 22 -4.00 -17.75 -16.80
CA LEU A 22 -2.82 -17.82 -15.93
C LEU A 22 -2.40 -19.26 -15.66
N ALA A 23 -3.35 -20.14 -15.33
CA ALA A 23 -3.09 -21.55 -15.09
C ALA A 23 -2.45 -22.20 -16.33
N SER A 24 -3.06 -22.02 -17.49
CA SER A 24 -2.53 -22.55 -18.75
C SER A 24 -1.14 -21.98 -19.12
N LEU A 25 -0.90 -20.70 -18.85
CA LEU A 25 0.41 -20.07 -19.05
C LEU A 25 1.47 -20.71 -18.16
N LEU A 26 1.19 -20.84 -16.87
CA LEU A 26 2.10 -21.38 -15.87
C LEU A 26 2.46 -22.84 -16.18
N GLU A 27 1.47 -23.69 -16.51
CA GLU A 27 1.71 -25.09 -16.88
C GLU A 27 2.61 -25.23 -18.11
N ARG A 28 2.39 -24.42 -19.17
CA ARG A 28 3.24 -24.42 -20.36
C ARG A 28 4.66 -23.92 -20.09
N SER A 29 4.84 -23.15 -19.01
CA SER A 29 6.12 -22.58 -18.61
C SER A 29 6.85 -23.42 -17.54
N GLY A 30 6.34 -24.62 -17.22
CA GLY A 30 7.04 -25.57 -16.35
C GLY A 30 6.68 -25.43 -14.86
N PHE A 31 5.63 -24.70 -14.50
CA PHE A 31 5.04 -24.71 -13.17
C PHE A 31 3.96 -25.81 -13.09
N GLU A 32 3.68 -26.31 -11.89
CA GLU A 32 2.56 -27.23 -11.64
C GLU A 32 1.42 -26.48 -10.95
N VAL A 33 0.31 -26.23 -11.65
CA VAL A 33 -0.88 -25.60 -11.05
C VAL A 33 -1.64 -26.68 -10.27
N VAL A 34 -1.51 -26.69 -8.95
CA VAL A 34 -2.08 -27.72 -8.07
C VAL A 34 -3.52 -27.42 -7.66
N ALA A 35 -3.95 -26.18 -7.71
CA ALA A 35 -5.34 -25.78 -7.49
C ALA A 35 -5.65 -24.40 -8.06
N GLN A 36 -6.94 -24.16 -8.30
CA GLN A 36 -7.50 -22.88 -8.68
C GLN A 36 -8.60 -22.47 -7.68
N ALA A 37 -8.72 -21.20 -7.37
CA ALA A 37 -9.71 -20.65 -6.43
C ALA A 37 -10.38 -19.39 -7.00
N GLY A 38 -11.66 -19.21 -6.74
CA GLY A 38 -12.42 -18.03 -7.16
C GLY A 38 -12.73 -17.06 -6.03
N ASP A 39 -12.27 -17.35 -4.80
CA ASP A 39 -12.42 -16.49 -3.63
C ASP A 39 -11.29 -16.72 -2.61
N GLY A 40 -11.13 -15.80 -1.66
CA GLY A 40 -10.06 -15.84 -0.68
C GLY A 40 -10.11 -17.06 0.26
N MET A 41 -11.30 -17.47 0.66
CA MET A 41 -11.49 -18.65 1.53
C MET A 41 -11.16 -19.95 0.80
N ALA A 42 -11.50 -20.04 -0.48
CA ALA A 42 -11.11 -21.18 -1.32
C ALA A 42 -9.59 -21.21 -1.54
N ALA A 43 -8.94 -20.05 -1.70
CA ALA A 43 -7.48 -19.94 -1.81
C ALA A 43 -6.77 -20.44 -0.54
N ILE A 44 -7.22 -20.02 0.65
CA ILE A 44 -6.68 -20.51 1.93
C ILE A 44 -6.84 -22.04 2.05
N ARG A 45 -8.02 -22.58 1.74
CA ARG A 45 -8.25 -24.04 1.76
C ARG A 45 -7.32 -24.77 0.80
N ALA A 46 -7.19 -24.26 -0.43
CA ALA A 46 -6.30 -24.85 -1.43
C ALA A 46 -4.83 -24.86 -0.96
N CYS A 47 -4.37 -23.78 -0.35
CA CYS A 47 -3.01 -23.71 0.23
C CYS A 47 -2.80 -24.74 1.35
N ARG A 48 -3.79 -24.96 2.21
CA ARG A 48 -3.74 -25.98 3.28
C ARG A 48 -3.72 -27.40 2.76
N GLU A 49 -4.50 -27.68 1.74
CA GLU A 49 -4.63 -29.03 1.17
C GLU A 49 -3.46 -29.40 0.27
N GLN A 50 -2.92 -28.43 -0.45
CA GLN A 50 -1.91 -28.67 -1.47
C GLN A 50 -0.49 -28.32 -1.06
N GLU A 51 -0.31 -27.50 -0.02
CA GLU A 51 1.01 -26.97 0.43
C GLU A 51 1.89 -26.51 -0.76
N PRO A 52 1.44 -25.51 -1.55
CA PRO A 52 2.18 -25.06 -2.74
C PRO A 52 3.44 -24.29 -2.36
N ASP A 53 4.34 -24.14 -3.34
CA ASP A 53 5.51 -23.26 -3.22
C ASP A 53 5.16 -21.79 -3.41
N LEU A 54 4.06 -21.53 -4.14
CA LEU A 54 3.64 -20.19 -4.54
C LEU A 54 2.11 -20.08 -4.53
N LEU A 55 1.62 -18.99 -3.94
CA LEU A 55 0.26 -18.50 -4.10
C LEU A 55 0.27 -17.27 -5.01
N LEU A 56 -0.45 -17.33 -6.13
CA LEU A 56 -0.75 -16.20 -7.00
C LEU A 56 -2.19 -15.80 -6.76
N ILE A 57 -2.46 -14.57 -6.30
CA ILE A 57 -3.78 -14.18 -5.81
C ILE A 57 -4.16 -12.75 -6.21
N ASP A 58 -5.38 -12.57 -6.70
CA ASP A 58 -5.96 -11.23 -6.90
C ASP A 58 -6.33 -10.60 -5.56
N ILE A 59 -6.23 -9.27 -5.47
CA ILE A 59 -6.62 -8.51 -4.26
C ILE A 59 -8.13 -8.55 -4.07
N ARG A 60 -8.88 -8.29 -5.15
CA ARG A 60 -10.31 -8.01 -5.11
C ARG A 60 -11.13 -9.22 -5.50
N MET A 61 -11.52 -10.00 -4.53
CA MET A 61 -12.32 -11.22 -4.74
C MET A 61 -13.64 -11.14 -3.96
N PRO A 62 -14.63 -12.01 -4.30
CA PRO A 62 -15.88 -12.09 -3.54
C PRO A 62 -15.63 -12.31 -2.01
N PRO A 63 -16.57 -11.84 -1.15
CA PRO A 63 -17.90 -11.33 -1.48
C PRO A 63 -17.99 -9.82 -1.77
N ALA A 64 -17.11 -8.99 -1.24
CA ALA A 64 -17.23 -7.54 -1.35
C ALA A 64 -16.38 -6.92 -2.47
N HIS A 65 -15.43 -7.66 -3.04
CA HIS A 65 -14.48 -7.21 -4.06
C HIS A 65 -13.63 -6.02 -3.62
N THR A 66 -13.16 -6.06 -2.37
CA THR A 66 -12.32 -5.02 -1.76
C THR A 66 -10.88 -5.51 -1.52
N THR A 67 -10.64 -6.22 -0.40
CA THR A 67 -9.31 -6.66 0.07
C THR A 67 -9.27 -8.14 0.44
N GLU A 68 -10.29 -8.91 0.08
CA GLU A 68 -10.45 -10.30 0.51
C GLU A 68 -9.27 -11.19 0.11
N GLY A 69 -8.70 -10.95 -1.08
CA GLY A 69 -7.52 -11.68 -1.51
C GLY A 69 -6.26 -11.29 -0.73
N LEU A 70 -6.14 -10.02 -0.38
CA LEU A 70 -5.04 -9.56 0.46
C LEU A 70 -5.14 -10.12 1.89
N GLU A 71 -6.35 -10.15 2.46
CA GLU A 71 -6.60 -10.78 3.77
C GLU A 71 -6.28 -12.27 3.74
N ALA A 72 -6.65 -12.96 2.65
CA ALA A 72 -6.29 -14.35 2.44
C ALA A 72 -4.77 -14.54 2.31
N ALA A 73 -4.08 -13.65 1.60
CA ALA A 73 -2.62 -13.66 1.49
C ALA A 73 -1.93 -13.52 2.85
N TYR A 74 -2.45 -12.63 3.73
CA TYR A 74 -1.93 -12.49 5.09
C TYR A 74 -2.18 -13.74 5.94
N ALA A 75 -3.39 -14.31 5.90
CA ALA A 75 -3.70 -15.54 6.62
C ALA A 75 -2.78 -16.70 6.18
N VAL A 76 -2.54 -16.83 4.88
CA VAL A 76 -1.60 -17.83 4.34
C VAL A 76 -0.17 -17.53 4.77
N ARG A 77 0.27 -16.26 4.82
CA ARG A 77 1.60 -15.87 5.27
C ARG A 77 1.84 -16.22 6.73
N GLU A 78 0.86 -16.02 7.60
CA GLU A 78 0.96 -16.37 9.02
C GLU A 78 1.12 -17.89 9.21
N GLU A 79 0.36 -18.67 8.45
CA GLU A 79 0.36 -20.13 8.55
C GLU A 79 1.57 -20.77 7.84
N TYR A 80 1.99 -20.19 6.70
CA TYR A 80 3.08 -20.69 5.85
C TYR A 80 4.15 -19.62 5.58
N PRO A 81 5.02 -19.28 6.54
CA PRO A 81 5.98 -18.17 6.41
C PRO A 81 6.98 -18.30 5.25
N ARG A 82 7.16 -19.51 4.72
CA ARG A 82 8.11 -19.80 3.63
C ARG A 82 7.47 -19.87 2.24
N MET A 83 6.16 -19.87 2.15
CA MET A 83 5.44 -19.88 0.88
C MET A 83 5.67 -18.57 0.14
N GLY A 84 5.91 -18.62 -1.16
CA GLY A 84 5.90 -17.43 -2.03
C GLY A 84 4.49 -16.90 -2.16
N ILE A 85 4.31 -15.59 -2.07
CA ILE A 85 3.01 -14.96 -2.29
C ILE A 85 3.17 -13.85 -3.30
N VAL A 86 2.41 -13.93 -4.39
CA VAL A 86 2.31 -12.88 -5.40
C VAL A 86 0.90 -12.36 -5.44
N VAL A 87 0.75 -11.11 -5.12
CA VAL A 87 -0.53 -10.41 -5.20
C VAL A 87 -0.62 -9.72 -6.55
N LEU A 88 -1.71 -9.96 -7.26
CA LEU A 88 -2.07 -9.26 -8.49
C LEU A 88 -3.08 -8.17 -8.19
N SER A 89 -2.90 -7.00 -8.80
CA SER A 89 -3.85 -5.89 -8.68
C SER A 89 -4.11 -5.23 -10.03
N ALA A 90 -5.34 -4.81 -10.26
CA ALA A 90 -5.68 -3.98 -11.41
C ALA A 90 -5.13 -2.55 -11.27
N TYR A 91 -4.92 -2.09 -10.03
CA TYR A 91 -4.48 -0.73 -9.71
C TYR A 91 -3.29 -0.76 -8.75
N ALA A 92 -2.48 0.30 -8.79
CA ALA A 92 -1.38 0.46 -7.85
C ALA A 92 -1.91 1.01 -6.52
N GLU A 93 -2.04 0.13 -5.52
CA GLU A 93 -2.50 0.46 -4.17
C GLU A 93 -1.30 0.43 -3.21
N VAL A 94 -0.76 1.61 -2.96
CA VAL A 94 0.51 1.81 -2.24
C VAL A 94 0.48 1.23 -0.83
N GLU A 95 -0.61 1.43 -0.10
CA GLU A 95 -0.75 0.97 1.29
C GLU A 95 -0.68 -0.56 1.37
N HIS A 96 -1.45 -1.27 0.55
CA HIS A 96 -1.48 -2.72 0.50
C HIS A 96 -0.14 -3.34 0.10
N ALA A 97 0.56 -2.70 -0.83
CA ALA A 97 1.88 -3.16 -1.25
C ALA A 97 2.92 -3.01 -0.13
N MET A 98 2.88 -1.92 0.62
CA MET A 98 3.80 -1.69 1.74
C MET A 98 3.57 -2.70 2.86
N GLU A 99 2.32 -3.01 3.19
CA GLU A 99 1.98 -4.00 4.20
C GLU A 99 2.46 -5.40 3.79
N LEU A 100 2.21 -5.80 2.53
CA LEU A 100 2.67 -7.09 2.02
C LEU A 100 4.19 -7.22 2.07
N LEU A 101 4.92 -6.16 1.68
CA LEU A 101 6.38 -6.16 1.71
C LEU A 101 6.94 -6.18 3.12
N ALA A 102 6.27 -5.50 4.06
CA ALA A 102 6.65 -5.52 5.48
C ALA A 102 6.43 -6.91 6.12
N SER A 103 5.54 -7.74 5.56
CA SER A 103 5.25 -9.09 6.06
C SER A 103 6.38 -10.11 5.82
N GLY A 104 7.45 -9.77 5.07
CA GLY A 104 8.63 -10.61 4.94
C GLY A 104 9.13 -10.87 3.51
N HIS A 105 10.02 -11.87 3.41
CA HIS A 105 10.59 -12.32 2.14
C HIS A 105 9.59 -13.16 1.32
N ARG A 106 9.92 -13.42 0.04
CA ARG A 106 9.10 -14.20 -0.89
C ARG A 106 7.73 -13.58 -1.18
N SER A 107 7.68 -12.25 -1.25
CA SER A 107 6.47 -11.49 -1.55
C SER A 107 6.60 -10.74 -2.86
N GLY A 108 5.54 -10.76 -3.66
CA GLY A 108 5.44 -9.99 -4.89
C GLY A 108 4.17 -9.18 -4.94
N TYR A 109 4.27 -7.94 -5.37
CA TYR A 109 3.12 -7.13 -5.75
C TYR A 109 3.26 -6.71 -7.20
N LEU A 110 2.36 -7.19 -8.04
CA LEU A 110 2.37 -6.96 -9.49
C LEU A 110 1.05 -6.36 -9.96
N LEU A 111 1.13 -5.48 -10.94
CA LEU A 111 -0.04 -5.03 -11.66
C LEU A 111 -0.49 -6.10 -12.67
N LYS A 112 -1.80 -6.37 -12.81
CA LYS A 112 -2.36 -7.30 -13.81
C LYS A 112 -1.92 -6.95 -15.24
N SER A 113 -1.64 -5.67 -15.53
CA SER A 113 -1.08 -5.23 -16.80
C SER A 113 0.34 -5.78 -17.09
N ARG A 114 1.09 -6.20 -16.08
CA ARG A 114 2.42 -6.80 -16.24
C ARG A 114 2.39 -8.23 -16.74
N VAL A 115 1.29 -8.93 -16.58
CA VAL A 115 1.11 -10.30 -17.10
C VAL A 115 1.19 -10.34 -18.65
N THR A 116 1.06 -9.19 -19.30
CA THR A 116 1.22 -9.08 -20.77
C THR A 116 2.66 -9.26 -21.23
N ASP A 117 3.66 -8.97 -20.39
CA ASP A 117 5.06 -9.34 -20.61
C ASP A 117 5.33 -10.67 -19.92
N VAL A 118 5.11 -11.75 -20.67
CA VAL A 118 5.11 -13.11 -20.14
C VAL A 118 6.47 -13.51 -19.57
N ASP A 119 7.56 -13.16 -20.25
CA ASP A 119 8.90 -13.55 -19.81
C ASP A 119 9.29 -12.86 -18.49
N ASP A 120 9.05 -11.55 -18.39
CA ASP A 120 9.29 -10.77 -17.14
C ASP A 120 8.41 -11.27 -15.98
N PHE A 121 7.16 -11.61 -16.29
CA PHE A 121 6.24 -12.18 -15.31
C PHE A 121 6.74 -13.52 -14.77
N LEU A 122 7.13 -14.45 -15.62
CA LEU A 122 7.62 -15.77 -15.22
C LEU A 122 8.94 -15.67 -14.45
N GLU A 123 9.89 -14.83 -14.89
CA GLU A 123 11.14 -14.57 -14.16
C GLU A 123 10.87 -14.04 -12.76
N THR A 124 9.86 -13.16 -12.62
CA THR A 124 9.42 -12.64 -11.33
C THR A 124 8.91 -13.74 -10.41
N LEU A 125 8.06 -14.66 -10.90
CA LEU A 125 7.56 -15.78 -10.10
C LEU A 125 8.70 -16.70 -9.63
N GLU A 126 9.63 -17.04 -10.54
CA GLU A 126 10.80 -17.84 -10.19
C GLU A 126 11.66 -17.18 -9.11
N ARG A 127 11.87 -15.86 -9.20
CA ARG A 127 12.62 -15.11 -8.20
C ARG A 127 11.98 -15.21 -6.82
N ILE A 128 10.66 -15.14 -6.75
CA ILE A 128 9.90 -15.24 -5.50
C ILE A 128 9.98 -16.65 -4.92
N VAL A 129 9.82 -17.68 -5.73
CA VAL A 129 9.99 -19.09 -5.32
C VAL A 129 11.41 -19.32 -4.77
N LYS A 130 12.44 -18.69 -5.34
CA LYS A 130 13.83 -18.75 -4.88
C LYS A 130 14.11 -17.92 -3.62
N GLY A 131 13.13 -17.19 -3.08
CA GLY A 131 13.26 -16.43 -1.84
C GLY A 131 13.36 -14.92 -1.99
N GLY A 132 13.33 -14.38 -3.22
CA GLY A 132 13.34 -12.95 -3.49
C GLY A 132 12.02 -12.28 -3.18
N SER A 133 12.02 -10.94 -3.22
CA SER A 133 10.80 -10.13 -3.21
C SER A 133 10.81 -9.19 -4.42
N VAL A 134 9.65 -8.94 -4.99
CA VAL A 134 9.50 -8.12 -6.19
C VAL A 134 8.35 -7.14 -6.03
N VAL A 135 8.60 -5.91 -6.41
CA VAL A 135 7.58 -4.84 -6.44
C VAL A 135 7.52 -4.27 -7.85
N ASP A 136 6.32 -4.10 -8.36
CA ASP A 136 6.12 -3.46 -9.66
C ASP A 136 6.78 -2.08 -9.71
N PRO A 137 7.62 -1.78 -10.72
CA PRO A 137 8.27 -0.47 -10.86
C PRO A 137 7.29 0.70 -10.94
N GLY A 138 6.10 0.50 -11.51
CA GLY A 138 5.05 1.52 -11.54
C GLY A 138 4.54 1.86 -10.14
N LEU A 139 4.46 0.86 -9.26
CA LEU A 139 4.13 1.07 -7.87
C LEU A 139 5.26 1.79 -7.12
N VAL A 140 6.52 1.44 -7.38
CA VAL A 140 7.68 2.17 -6.81
C VAL A 140 7.66 3.64 -7.21
N GLN A 141 7.33 3.95 -8.47
CA GLN A 141 7.19 5.35 -8.92
C GLN A 141 6.06 6.06 -8.17
N GLN A 142 4.93 5.40 -7.94
CA GLN A 142 3.82 5.97 -7.16
C GLN A 142 4.17 6.12 -5.68
N LEU A 143 4.90 5.17 -5.09
CA LEU A 143 5.45 5.28 -3.73
C LEU A 143 6.38 6.50 -3.59
N VAL A 144 7.26 6.70 -4.56
CA VAL A 144 8.15 7.87 -4.60
C VAL A 144 7.35 9.17 -4.82
N ALA A 145 6.33 9.14 -5.67
CA ALA A 145 5.44 10.27 -5.91
C ALA A 145 4.55 10.55 -4.69
N ALA A 146 4.03 9.52 -4.02
CA ALA A 146 3.24 9.64 -2.80
C ALA A 146 4.10 10.14 -1.61
N ARG A 147 5.38 9.74 -1.53
CA ARG A 147 6.34 10.37 -0.61
C ARG A 147 6.69 11.81 -1.01
N ARG A 148 6.46 12.18 -2.28
CA ARG A 148 6.48 13.56 -2.78
C ARG A 148 5.11 14.23 -2.68
N VAL A 149 4.10 13.62 -2.07
CA VAL A 149 2.99 14.41 -1.52
C VAL A 149 3.68 15.35 -0.53
N VAL A 150 3.91 16.54 -1.04
CA VAL A 150 4.43 17.71 -0.35
C VAL A 150 3.75 17.69 1.00
N ASP A 151 4.53 17.47 2.07
CA ASP A 151 4.00 17.65 3.43
C ASP A 151 3.24 18.98 3.36
N PRO A 152 1.91 19.01 3.61
CA PRO A 152 1.18 20.27 3.53
C PRO A 152 1.86 21.37 4.34
N LEU A 153 2.70 20.98 5.30
CA LEU A 153 3.57 21.85 6.06
C LEU A 153 4.70 22.46 5.22
N ASP A 154 5.10 21.84 4.08
CA ASP A 154 6.14 22.40 3.21
C ASP A 154 5.66 23.58 2.38
N GLU A 155 4.35 23.74 2.19
CA GLU A 155 3.74 24.91 1.58
C GLU A 155 3.73 26.13 2.54
N LEU A 156 3.97 25.90 3.84
CA LEU A 156 3.98 26.98 4.83
C LEU A 156 5.28 27.76 4.77
N THR A 157 5.14 29.09 4.75
CA THR A 157 6.28 29.97 4.95
C THR A 157 6.88 29.78 6.35
N ARG A 158 8.14 30.15 6.55
CA ARG A 158 8.79 30.11 7.86
C ARG A 158 7.93 30.79 8.96
N ARG A 159 7.29 31.92 8.64
CA ARG A 159 6.45 32.65 9.58
C ARG A 159 5.15 31.93 9.91
N GLU A 160 4.54 31.28 8.94
CA GLU A 160 3.36 30.45 9.15
C GLU A 160 3.68 29.22 10.00
N ARG A 161 4.83 28.57 9.79
CA ARG A 161 5.30 27.46 10.65
C ARG A 161 5.51 27.91 12.10
N GLU A 162 6.12 29.09 12.33
CA GLU A 162 6.29 29.67 13.68
C GLU A 162 4.93 29.92 14.35
N VAL A 163 3.94 30.43 13.62
CA VAL A 163 2.59 30.63 14.13
C VAL A 163 1.92 29.30 14.45
N LEU A 164 2.03 28.31 13.57
CA LEU A 164 1.43 27.00 13.75
C LEU A 164 2.04 26.24 14.95
N ALA A 165 3.35 26.33 15.14
CA ALA A 165 4.03 25.78 16.32
C ALA A 165 3.49 26.39 17.63
N LEU A 166 3.31 27.72 17.68
CA LEU A 166 2.72 28.39 18.85
C LEU A 166 1.23 28.05 19.04
N MET A 167 0.48 27.76 17.95
CA MET A 167 -0.86 27.22 18.04
C MET A 167 -0.85 25.82 18.67
N ALA A 168 0.10 24.97 18.32
CA ALA A 168 0.27 23.64 18.90
C ALA A 168 0.63 23.68 20.41
N GLU A 169 1.30 24.76 20.86
CA GLU A 169 1.50 25.02 22.29
C GLU A 169 0.20 25.48 23.01
N GLY A 170 -0.92 25.55 22.33
CA GLY A 170 -2.21 25.98 22.90
C GLY A 170 -2.38 27.50 23.04
N ARG A 171 -1.53 28.33 22.39
CA ARG A 171 -1.63 29.79 22.51
C ARG A 171 -2.79 30.38 21.72
N SER A 172 -3.43 31.40 22.31
CA SER A 172 -4.40 32.25 21.60
C SER A 172 -3.72 33.20 20.62
N ASN A 173 -4.45 33.82 19.68
CA ASN A 173 -3.90 34.81 18.76
C ASN A 173 -3.24 35.99 19.49
N ALA A 174 -3.83 36.45 20.62
CA ALA A 174 -3.23 37.47 21.48
C ALA A 174 -1.89 37.00 22.11
N GLY A 175 -1.81 35.73 22.54
CA GLY A 175 -0.59 35.13 23.08
C GLY A 175 0.51 35.01 22.02
N ILE A 176 0.15 34.61 20.81
CA ILE A 176 1.05 34.53 19.66
C ILE A 176 1.53 35.92 19.23
N ALA A 177 0.61 36.88 19.16
CA ALA A 177 0.92 38.27 18.81
C ALA A 177 1.97 38.88 19.75
N ARG A 178 1.80 38.72 21.06
CA ARG A 178 2.81 39.14 22.07
C ARG A 178 4.16 38.44 21.88
N ARG A 179 4.14 37.13 21.64
CA ARG A 179 5.37 36.33 21.49
C ARG A 179 6.16 36.71 20.25
N LEU A 180 5.48 37.03 19.15
CA LEU A 180 6.07 37.32 17.85
C LEU A 180 6.24 38.83 17.56
N TRP A 181 5.84 39.68 18.49
CA TRP A 181 5.93 41.16 18.41
C TRP A 181 5.16 41.72 17.20
N VAL A 182 3.94 41.19 16.97
CA VAL A 182 3.06 41.62 15.90
C VAL A 182 1.63 41.91 16.43
N THR A 183 0.74 42.42 15.60
CA THR A 183 -0.67 42.61 15.94
C THR A 183 -1.46 41.29 15.88
N GLU A 184 -2.55 41.18 16.64
CA GLU A 184 -3.47 40.05 16.55
C GLU A 184 -4.06 39.89 15.14
N GLY A 185 -4.34 41.00 14.43
CA GLY A 185 -4.79 40.97 13.04
C GLY A 185 -3.76 40.35 12.08
N THR A 186 -2.46 40.55 12.34
CA THR A 186 -1.40 39.91 11.58
C THR A 186 -1.38 38.41 11.85
N VAL A 187 -1.55 37.98 13.09
CA VAL A 187 -1.64 36.55 13.45
C VAL A 187 -2.87 35.93 12.80
N ALA A 188 -4.04 36.59 12.85
CA ALA A 188 -5.27 36.09 12.21
C ALA A 188 -5.07 35.88 10.71
N LYS A 189 -4.37 36.79 10.02
CA LYS A 189 -4.02 36.65 8.61
C LYS A 189 -3.14 35.44 8.33
N HIS A 190 -2.11 35.19 9.18
CA HIS A 190 -1.28 33.98 9.07
C HIS A 190 -2.07 32.72 9.33
N VAL A 191 -2.94 32.68 10.35
CA VAL A 191 -3.82 31.53 10.63
C VAL A 191 -4.71 31.22 9.43
N HIS A 192 -5.33 32.24 8.83
CA HIS A 192 -6.13 32.06 7.62
C HIS A 192 -5.30 31.46 6.47
N GLY A 193 -4.09 31.97 6.23
CA GLY A 193 -3.18 31.45 5.22
C GLY A 193 -2.78 29.99 5.48
N ILE A 194 -2.49 29.63 6.74
CA ILE A 194 -2.19 28.26 7.16
C ILE A 194 -3.38 27.34 6.85
N LEU A 195 -4.58 27.70 7.27
CA LEU A 195 -5.79 26.88 7.06
C LEU A 195 -6.10 26.67 5.57
N ALA A 196 -5.84 27.69 4.73
CA ALA A 196 -6.01 27.60 3.28
C ALA A 196 -4.98 26.65 2.64
N LYS A 197 -3.70 26.77 3.03
CA LYS A 197 -2.60 25.94 2.48
C LYS A 197 -2.70 24.48 2.92
N LEU A 198 -3.14 24.22 4.14
CA LEU A 198 -3.38 22.87 4.65
C LEU A 198 -4.61 22.19 4.03
N ARG A 199 -5.38 22.89 3.17
CA ARG A 199 -6.57 22.37 2.47
C ARG A 199 -7.56 21.64 3.38
N LEU A 200 -7.71 22.13 4.61
CA LEU A 200 -8.60 21.51 5.60
C LEU A 200 -10.08 21.74 5.20
N PRO A 201 -10.93 20.70 5.31
CA PRO A 201 -12.34 20.79 4.90
C PRO A 201 -13.06 21.90 5.68
N GLU A 202 -13.99 22.57 5.00
CA GLU A 202 -14.93 23.49 5.62
C GLU A 202 -16.17 22.69 6.04
N ALA A 203 -16.15 22.16 7.26
CA ALA A 203 -17.30 21.53 7.88
C ALA A 203 -17.76 22.39 9.08
N ASP A 204 -19.07 22.52 9.24
CA ASP A 204 -19.66 23.35 10.30
C ASP A 204 -19.34 22.82 11.73
N ASP A 205 -19.02 21.52 11.85
CA ASP A 205 -18.76 20.85 13.13
C ASP A 205 -17.27 20.72 13.47
N ASP A 206 -16.35 21.06 12.55
CA ASP A 206 -14.91 20.82 12.75
C ASP A 206 -14.17 22.12 13.10
N HIS A 207 -13.47 22.10 14.22
CA HIS A 207 -12.54 23.17 14.58
C HIS A 207 -11.28 23.11 13.73
N ARG A 208 -11.29 23.72 12.53
CA ARG A 208 -10.16 23.78 11.58
C ARG A 208 -8.81 24.11 12.23
N ARG A 209 -8.83 24.94 13.28
CA ARG A 209 -7.64 25.25 14.08
C ARG A 209 -7.07 24.00 14.78
N VAL A 210 -7.92 23.14 15.30
CA VAL A 210 -7.53 21.88 15.94
C VAL A 210 -6.97 20.91 14.89
N LEU A 211 -7.63 20.81 13.74
CA LEU A 211 -7.15 19.98 12.63
C LEU A 211 -5.78 20.42 12.15
N ALA A 212 -5.53 21.72 12.03
CA ALA A 212 -4.21 22.25 11.66
C ALA A 212 -3.11 21.87 12.66
N VAL A 213 -3.41 21.93 13.95
CA VAL A 213 -2.48 21.51 15.01
C VAL A 213 -2.22 20.01 14.97
N LEU A 214 -3.25 19.18 14.77
CA LEU A 214 -3.10 17.73 14.63
C LEU A 214 -2.25 17.36 13.42
N THR A 215 -2.43 18.04 12.28
CA THR A 215 -1.59 17.86 11.08
C THR A 215 -0.12 18.18 11.39
N PHE A 216 0.14 19.28 12.09
CA PHE A 216 1.49 19.68 12.50
C PHE A 216 2.16 18.64 13.42
N LEU A 217 1.43 18.13 14.43
CA LEU A 217 1.98 17.15 15.36
C LEU A 217 2.26 15.80 14.70
N ARG A 218 1.40 15.37 13.77
CA ARG A 218 1.64 14.14 12.97
C ARG A 218 2.89 14.26 12.09
N GLY A 219 3.12 15.42 11.47
CA GLY A 219 4.32 15.63 10.65
C GLY A 219 5.62 15.62 11.46
N GLN A 220 5.59 15.94 12.76
CA GLN A 220 6.77 15.85 13.64
C GLN A 220 7.08 14.42 14.11
N SER A 221 6.09 13.53 14.18
CA SER A 221 6.27 12.14 14.65
C SER A 221 6.93 11.21 13.62
N VAL A 222 7.18 11.65 12.40
CA VAL A 222 7.78 10.85 11.31
C VAL A 222 9.30 11.05 11.20
N ILE A 223 9.91 11.89 12.07
CA ILE A 223 11.33 12.27 11.99
C ILE A 223 12.17 11.64 13.15
N GLU A 224 11.58 10.84 14.01
CA GLU A 224 12.31 9.96 14.97
C GLU A 224 12.32 8.49 14.44
#